data_d63fffd8fc5b969e8185a931a450b221
#
_entry.id   d63fffd8fc5b969e8185a931a450b221
#
_cell.length_a   1.000
_cell.length_b   1.000
_cell.length_c   1.000
_cell.angle_alpha   90.00
_cell.angle_beta   90.00
_cell.angle_gamma   90.00
#
_symmetry.space_group_name_H-M   'P 1'
#
loop_
_entity.id
_entity.type
_entity.pdbx_description
1 polymer ?
#
loop_
_entity_poly.entity_id
_entity_poly.type
_entity_poly.pdbx_seq_one_letter_code
_entity_poly.pdbx_strand_id
1 'polypeptide(L)'
;MSSLSSKFKRVTYAGIVYGAIAGLIATWSISTAIAIAEVIIGWQISTFYSILGLSSGLTDNFATAAYLGFGLHILTGAILGAVFGFIIITRWKESIMLKHYKGILIGMVSGIVIWLVLFLPITALLIQPAINYIVTILAIESQRQILSEDINQSIRNIALAAIGFHLIWGAIFGYIMTSLLRIRAFKIDHNKVDSELK
;
A
#
# COMPACT_ATOMS: atom_id res chain seq x y z
N MET A 1 10.28 35.26 -12.95
CA MET A 1 10.40 34.21 -11.90
C MET A 1 9.05 33.61 -11.43
N SER A 2 7.89 34.28 -11.58
CA SER A 2 6.57 33.82 -11.11
C SER A 2 6.00 32.59 -11.85
N SER A 3 6.25 32.45 -13.18
CA SER A 3 5.64 31.39 -13.99
C SER A 3 6.24 29.99 -13.75
N LEU A 4 7.54 29.89 -13.52
CA LEU A 4 8.24 28.63 -13.21
C LEU A 4 7.81 28.05 -11.85
N SER A 5 7.66 28.92 -10.86
CA SER A 5 7.16 28.52 -9.52
C SER A 5 5.73 27.96 -9.58
N SER A 6 4.84 28.57 -10.38
CA SER A 6 3.46 28.12 -10.52
C SER A 6 3.36 26.78 -11.27
N LYS A 7 4.18 26.55 -12.29
CA LYS A 7 4.24 25.30 -13.04
C LYS A 7 4.75 24.16 -12.16
N PHE A 8 5.82 24.40 -11.38
CA PHE A 8 6.36 23.42 -10.44
C PHE A 8 5.33 23.00 -9.39
N LYS A 9 4.63 23.97 -8.76
CA LYS A 9 3.55 23.69 -7.79
C LYS A 9 2.43 22.84 -8.38
N ARG A 10 1.99 23.09 -9.61
CA ARG A 10 0.94 22.30 -10.28
C ARG A 10 1.36 20.87 -10.57
N VAL A 11 2.62 20.65 -10.97
CA VAL A 11 3.17 19.32 -11.24
C VAL A 11 3.27 18.52 -9.94
N THR A 12 3.81 19.13 -8.90
CA THR A 12 3.95 18.51 -7.57
C THR A 12 2.59 18.11 -6.98
N TYR A 13 1.59 19.00 -7.01
CA TYR A 13 0.25 18.71 -6.54
C TYR A 13 -0.39 17.53 -7.28
N ALA A 14 -0.24 17.48 -8.61
CA ALA A 14 -0.74 16.36 -9.37
C ALA A 14 -0.07 15.02 -9.00
N GLY A 15 1.22 15.04 -8.71
CA GLY A 15 1.94 13.85 -8.23
C GLY A 15 1.36 13.30 -6.95
N ILE A 16 1.08 14.17 -5.97
CA ILE A 16 0.47 13.81 -4.69
C ILE A 16 -0.94 13.24 -4.91
N VAL A 17 -1.80 13.93 -5.63
CA VAL A 17 -3.21 13.53 -5.82
C VAL A 17 -3.30 12.24 -6.64
N TYR A 18 -2.60 12.13 -7.76
CA TYR A 18 -2.63 10.93 -8.59
C TYR A 18 -1.97 9.75 -7.88
N GLY A 19 -0.91 10.01 -7.11
CA GLY A 19 -0.28 9.02 -6.26
C GLY A 19 -1.24 8.50 -5.18
N ALA A 20 -1.97 9.39 -4.49
CA ALA A 20 -2.96 9.00 -3.49
C ALA A 20 -4.08 8.13 -4.11
N ILE A 21 -4.61 8.52 -5.26
CA ILE A 21 -5.64 7.76 -5.98
C ILE A 21 -5.11 6.40 -6.41
N ALA A 22 -3.92 6.37 -7.02
CA ALA A 22 -3.29 5.12 -7.47
C ALA A 22 -2.99 4.19 -6.30
N GLY A 23 -2.48 4.72 -5.16
CA GLY A 23 -2.22 3.97 -3.94
C GLY A 23 -3.48 3.41 -3.32
N LEU A 24 -4.56 4.18 -3.28
CA LEU A 24 -5.87 3.75 -2.79
C LEU A 24 -6.41 2.58 -3.63
N ILE A 25 -6.41 2.70 -4.98
CA ILE A 25 -6.89 1.65 -5.88
C ILE A 25 -6.02 0.40 -5.76
N ALA A 26 -4.70 0.56 -5.71
CA ALA A 26 -3.77 -0.57 -5.54
C ALA A 26 -4.02 -1.29 -4.21
N THR A 27 -4.20 -0.55 -3.12
CA THR A 27 -4.46 -1.13 -1.80
C THR A 27 -5.81 -1.84 -1.74
N TRP A 28 -6.85 -1.28 -2.35
CA TRP A 28 -8.14 -1.95 -2.47
C TRP A 28 -8.03 -3.27 -3.22
N SER A 29 -7.30 -3.28 -4.35
CA SER A 29 -7.07 -4.50 -5.14
C SER A 29 -6.31 -5.57 -4.34
N ILE A 30 -5.29 -5.17 -3.57
CA ILE A 30 -4.54 -6.08 -2.68
C ILE A 30 -5.42 -6.58 -1.53
N SER A 31 -6.31 -5.74 -0.99
CA SER A 31 -7.25 -6.17 0.05
C SER A 31 -8.12 -7.35 -0.42
N THR A 32 -8.56 -7.33 -1.66
CA THR A 32 -9.28 -8.46 -2.26
C THR A 32 -8.41 -9.70 -2.38
N ALA A 33 -7.14 -9.53 -2.80
CA ALA A 33 -6.20 -10.64 -2.91
C ALA A 33 -5.86 -11.25 -1.52
N ILE A 34 -5.74 -10.43 -0.47
CA ILE A 34 -5.54 -10.89 0.91
C ILE A 34 -6.75 -11.71 1.37
N ALA A 35 -7.98 -11.25 1.15
CA ALA A 35 -9.18 -11.99 1.52
C ALA A 35 -9.26 -13.36 0.81
N ILE A 36 -8.88 -13.44 -0.47
CA ILE A 36 -8.80 -14.70 -1.21
C ILE A 36 -7.71 -15.61 -0.61
N ALA A 37 -6.55 -15.06 -0.29
CA ALA A 37 -5.46 -15.83 0.32
C ALA A 37 -5.86 -16.39 1.69
N GLU A 38 -6.57 -15.61 2.53
CA GLU A 38 -7.10 -16.07 3.82
C GLU A 38 -8.00 -17.29 3.65
N VAL A 39 -8.91 -17.26 2.67
CA VAL A 39 -9.79 -18.42 2.36
C VAL A 39 -8.98 -19.64 1.91
N ILE A 40 -7.98 -19.46 1.05
CA ILE A 40 -7.15 -20.55 0.53
C ILE A 40 -6.37 -21.26 1.65
N ILE A 41 -5.84 -20.50 2.61
CA ILE A 41 -5.08 -21.05 3.73
C ILE A 41 -5.95 -21.50 4.91
N GLY A 42 -7.29 -21.42 4.75
CA GLY A 42 -8.26 -21.85 5.78
C GLY A 42 -8.45 -20.85 6.93
N TRP A 43 -8.07 -19.59 6.74
CA TRP A 43 -8.30 -18.52 7.70
C TRP A 43 -9.69 -17.90 7.51
N GLN A 44 -10.20 -17.32 8.60
CA GLN A 44 -11.42 -16.51 8.52
C GLN A 44 -11.11 -15.20 7.77
N ILE A 45 -12.02 -14.81 6.87
CA ILE A 45 -11.89 -13.53 6.14
C ILE A 45 -11.77 -12.39 7.14
N SER A 46 -10.90 -11.45 6.85
CA SER A 46 -10.55 -10.28 7.67
C SER A 46 -9.64 -10.57 8.88
N THR A 47 -9.09 -11.76 9.02
CA THR A 47 -8.13 -12.08 10.10
C THR A 47 -6.92 -11.13 10.06
N PHE A 48 -6.35 -10.88 8.89
CA PHE A 48 -5.24 -9.94 8.72
C PHE A 48 -5.60 -8.54 9.24
N TYR A 49 -6.78 -8.04 8.89
CA TYR A 49 -7.23 -6.72 9.34
C TYR A 49 -7.54 -6.68 10.83
N SER A 50 -8.10 -7.76 11.38
CA SER A 50 -8.32 -7.87 12.81
C SER A 50 -7.01 -7.82 13.59
N ILE A 51 -5.98 -8.54 13.13
CA ILE A 51 -4.64 -8.49 13.73
C ILE A 51 -4.06 -7.08 13.65
N LEU A 52 -4.16 -6.43 12.49
CA LEU A 52 -3.67 -5.05 12.29
C LEU A 52 -4.39 -4.06 13.21
N GLY A 53 -5.72 -4.19 13.33
CA GLY A 53 -6.53 -3.34 14.20
C GLY A 53 -6.24 -3.55 15.68
N LEU A 54 -6.12 -4.81 16.14
CA LEU A 54 -5.73 -5.13 17.52
C LEU A 54 -4.33 -4.63 17.86
N SER A 55 -3.37 -4.76 16.91
CA SER A 55 -1.99 -4.27 17.08
C SER A 55 -1.91 -2.76 17.22
N SER A 56 -2.94 -2.01 16.79
CA SER A 56 -3.01 -0.55 16.99
C SER A 56 -3.25 -0.15 18.45
N GLY A 57 -3.73 -1.07 19.28
CA GLY A 57 -4.11 -0.82 20.68
C GLY A 57 -5.36 0.04 20.89
N LEU A 58 -6.10 0.35 19.81
CA LEU A 58 -7.29 1.22 19.87
C LEU A 58 -8.59 0.45 20.15
N THR A 59 -8.58 -0.87 20.09
CA THR A 59 -9.72 -1.74 20.39
C THR A 59 -9.25 -3.12 20.82
N ASP A 60 -10.01 -3.77 21.65
CA ASP A 60 -9.87 -5.16 22.08
C ASP A 60 -10.91 -6.10 21.43
N ASN A 61 -11.90 -5.53 20.74
CA ASN A 61 -12.95 -6.27 20.07
C ASN A 61 -12.51 -6.69 18.66
N PHE A 62 -12.52 -7.99 18.37
CA PHE A 62 -12.05 -8.57 17.12
C PHE A 62 -12.80 -8.06 15.88
N ALA A 63 -14.12 -7.91 15.95
CA ALA A 63 -14.92 -7.42 14.84
C ALA A 63 -14.65 -5.93 14.56
N THR A 64 -14.58 -5.11 15.62
CA THR A 64 -14.22 -3.68 15.50
C THR A 64 -12.80 -3.53 14.97
N ALA A 65 -11.88 -4.39 15.40
CA ALA A 65 -10.50 -4.42 14.93
C ALA A 65 -10.40 -4.67 13.44
N ALA A 66 -11.25 -5.54 12.86
CA ALA A 66 -11.26 -5.79 11.42
C ALA A 66 -11.58 -4.52 10.61
N TYR A 67 -12.60 -3.76 11.02
CA TYR A 67 -12.94 -2.49 10.36
C TYR A 67 -11.85 -1.44 10.54
N LEU A 68 -11.31 -1.32 11.75
CA LEU A 68 -10.21 -0.38 12.04
C LEU A 68 -8.97 -0.73 11.22
N GLY A 69 -8.56 -2.00 11.22
CA GLY A 69 -7.39 -2.47 10.48
C GLY A 69 -7.54 -2.28 8.98
N PHE A 70 -8.72 -2.57 8.42
CA PHE A 70 -9.02 -2.28 7.02
C PHE A 70 -8.91 -0.79 6.72
N GLY A 71 -9.51 0.07 7.54
CA GLY A 71 -9.41 1.52 7.39
C GLY A 71 -7.98 2.04 7.45
N LEU A 72 -7.18 1.54 8.41
CA LEU A 72 -5.75 1.87 8.53
C LEU A 72 -4.97 1.41 7.30
N HIS A 73 -5.24 0.22 6.78
CA HIS A 73 -4.59 -0.31 5.58
C HIS A 73 -4.87 0.56 4.35
N ILE A 74 -6.14 0.90 4.10
CA ILE A 74 -6.54 1.77 2.99
C ILE A 74 -5.92 3.18 3.11
N LEU A 75 -5.97 3.77 4.31
CA LEU A 75 -5.39 5.09 4.58
C LEU A 75 -3.87 5.09 4.35
N THR A 76 -3.18 4.08 4.85
CA THR A 76 -1.74 3.91 4.66
C THR A 76 -1.40 3.80 3.18
N GLY A 77 -2.15 3.02 2.41
CA GLY A 77 -1.96 2.90 0.97
C GLY A 77 -2.14 4.22 0.23
N ALA A 78 -3.13 5.03 0.60
CA ALA A 78 -3.34 6.35 0.02
C ALA A 78 -2.19 7.32 0.37
N ILE A 79 -1.75 7.34 1.63
CA ILE A 79 -0.63 8.19 2.09
C ILE A 79 0.67 7.78 1.38
N LEU A 80 1.01 6.50 1.37
CA LEU A 80 2.21 5.99 0.68
C LEU A 80 2.15 6.27 -0.81
N GLY A 81 0.99 6.08 -1.42
CA GLY A 81 0.77 6.45 -2.82
C GLY A 81 1.03 7.93 -3.07
N ALA A 82 0.56 8.83 -2.19
CA ALA A 82 0.83 10.27 -2.29
C ALA A 82 2.33 10.58 -2.19
N VAL A 83 3.03 9.98 -1.23
CA VAL A 83 4.48 10.16 -1.01
C VAL A 83 5.27 9.68 -2.22
N PHE A 84 5.02 8.45 -2.70
CA PHE A 84 5.72 7.92 -3.87
C PHE A 84 5.33 8.66 -5.15
N GLY A 85 4.07 9.08 -5.31
CA GLY A 85 3.64 9.91 -6.41
C GLY A 85 4.37 11.24 -6.47
N PHE A 86 4.56 11.89 -5.32
CA PHE A 86 5.40 13.09 -5.19
C PHE A 86 6.86 12.82 -5.59
N ILE A 87 7.48 11.77 -5.04
CA ILE A 87 8.88 11.41 -5.33
C ILE A 87 9.06 11.12 -6.83
N ILE A 88 8.16 10.32 -7.40
CA ILE A 88 8.21 9.91 -8.80
C ILE A 88 8.16 11.14 -9.72
N ILE A 89 7.21 12.05 -9.52
CA ILE A 89 7.01 13.18 -10.41
C ILE A 89 8.11 14.24 -10.29
N THR A 90 8.75 14.31 -9.11
CA THR A 90 9.86 15.26 -8.89
C THR A 90 11.22 14.73 -9.33
N ARG A 91 11.42 13.40 -9.36
CA ARG A 91 12.71 12.77 -9.64
C ARG A 91 12.86 12.27 -11.09
N TRP A 92 11.76 11.88 -11.74
CA TRP A 92 11.80 11.36 -13.11
C TRP A 92 11.19 12.33 -14.11
N LYS A 93 11.80 12.35 -15.31
CA LYS A 93 11.26 13.13 -16.44
C LYS A 93 9.88 12.57 -16.82
N GLU A 94 8.94 13.44 -17.10
CA GLU A 94 7.57 13.11 -17.48
C GLU A 94 7.51 12.09 -18.63
N SER A 95 8.39 12.24 -19.64
CA SER A 95 8.50 11.32 -20.78
C SER A 95 8.81 9.85 -20.40
N ILE A 96 9.50 9.63 -19.28
CA ILE A 96 9.78 8.28 -18.76
C ILE A 96 8.53 7.68 -18.15
N MET A 97 7.79 8.50 -17.42
CA MET A 97 6.57 8.08 -16.72
C MET A 97 5.38 7.83 -17.64
N LEU A 98 5.41 8.30 -18.88
CA LEU A 98 4.35 8.03 -19.85
C LEU A 98 4.40 6.62 -20.47
N LYS A 99 5.43 5.81 -20.16
CA LYS A 99 5.52 4.42 -20.62
C LYS A 99 5.06 3.47 -19.54
N HIS A 100 3.94 2.75 -19.73
CA HIS A 100 3.34 1.87 -18.73
C HIS A 100 4.32 0.88 -18.09
N TYR A 101 5.14 0.20 -18.89
CA TYR A 101 6.11 -0.77 -18.36
C TYR A 101 7.13 -0.13 -17.41
N LYS A 102 7.54 1.12 -17.66
CA LYS A 102 8.45 1.85 -16.76
C LYS A 102 7.74 2.26 -15.47
N GLY A 103 6.49 2.70 -15.57
CA GLY A 103 5.66 2.99 -14.41
C GLY A 103 5.47 1.76 -13.54
N ILE A 104 5.17 0.60 -14.13
CA ILE A 104 5.05 -0.67 -13.43
C ILE A 104 6.35 -1.02 -12.70
N LEU A 105 7.51 -0.96 -13.38
CA LEU A 105 8.79 -1.29 -12.77
C LEU A 105 9.14 -0.34 -11.60
N ILE A 106 8.94 0.96 -11.77
CA ILE A 106 9.16 1.95 -10.71
C ILE A 106 8.20 1.70 -9.55
N GLY A 107 6.94 1.38 -9.84
CA GLY A 107 5.97 1.01 -8.83
C GLY A 107 6.36 -0.25 -8.06
N MET A 108 6.83 -1.31 -8.74
CA MET A 108 7.33 -2.54 -8.09
C MET A 108 8.51 -2.24 -7.16
N VAL A 109 9.45 -1.38 -7.58
CA VAL A 109 10.55 -0.93 -6.70
C VAL A 109 10.01 -0.18 -5.49
N SER A 110 9.01 0.68 -5.68
CA SER A 110 8.33 1.35 -4.56
C SER A 110 7.68 0.34 -3.59
N GLY A 111 7.05 -0.72 -4.11
CA GLY A 111 6.49 -1.80 -3.31
C GLY A 111 7.55 -2.54 -2.47
N ILE A 112 8.71 -2.84 -3.06
CA ILE A 112 9.84 -3.44 -2.31
C ILE A 112 10.33 -2.50 -1.20
N VAL A 113 10.45 -1.20 -1.49
CA VAL A 113 10.87 -0.20 -0.48
C VAL A 113 9.87 -0.15 0.67
N ILE A 114 8.56 -0.16 0.39
CA ILE A 114 7.52 -0.21 1.42
C ILE A 114 7.65 -1.48 2.26
N TRP A 115 7.85 -2.63 1.63
CA TRP A 115 8.02 -3.89 2.32
C TRP A 115 9.23 -3.87 3.27
N LEU A 116 10.38 -3.40 2.79
CA LEU A 116 11.63 -3.35 3.58
C LEU A 116 11.58 -2.32 4.71
N VAL A 117 11.09 -1.10 4.42
CA VAL A 117 11.23 0.05 5.33
C VAL A 117 10.05 0.17 6.29
N LEU A 118 8.87 -0.28 5.87
CA LEU A 118 7.65 -0.14 6.67
C LEU A 118 7.13 -1.50 7.15
N PHE A 119 6.84 -2.41 6.22
CA PHE A 119 6.16 -3.66 6.56
C PHE A 119 6.99 -4.56 7.48
N LEU A 120 8.26 -4.79 7.18
CA LEU A 120 9.13 -5.62 8.03
C LEU A 120 9.30 -5.05 9.44
N PRO A 121 9.64 -3.75 9.65
CA PRO A 121 9.71 -3.18 10.98
C PRO A 121 8.37 -3.21 11.74
N ILE A 122 7.25 -2.89 11.08
CA ILE A 122 5.92 -2.96 11.72
C ILE A 122 5.61 -4.39 12.13
N THR A 123 5.88 -5.37 11.28
CA THR A 123 5.66 -6.78 11.60
C THR A 123 6.51 -7.21 12.79
N ALA A 124 7.78 -6.86 12.84
CA ALA A 124 8.68 -7.25 13.92
C ALA A 124 8.41 -6.53 15.25
N LEU A 125 8.06 -5.25 15.21
CA LEU A 125 7.96 -4.41 16.41
C LEU A 125 6.55 -4.31 16.98
N LEU A 126 5.52 -4.50 16.16
CA LEU A 126 4.11 -4.35 16.58
C LEU A 126 3.32 -5.64 16.41
N ILE A 127 3.31 -6.24 15.22
CA ILE A 127 2.45 -7.39 14.93
C ILE A 127 2.91 -8.63 15.67
N GLN A 128 4.19 -8.95 15.62
CA GLN A 128 4.73 -10.14 16.27
C GLN A 128 4.54 -10.13 17.80
N PRO A 129 4.86 -9.04 18.54
CA PRO A 129 4.58 -8.95 19.96
C PRO A 129 3.09 -9.06 20.30
N ALA A 130 2.20 -8.43 19.50
CA ALA A 130 0.76 -8.50 19.70
C ALA A 130 0.22 -9.94 19.52
N ILE A 131 0.67 -10.65 18.48
CA ILE A 131 0.29 -12.05 18.26
C ILE A 131 0.80 -12.92 19.39
N ASN A 132 2.05 -12.78 19.81
CA ASN A 132 2.63 -13.55 20.90
C ASN A 132 1.85 -13.32 22.22
N TYR A 133 1.45 -12.09 22.50
CA TYR A 133 0.63 -11.77 23.67
C TYR A 133 -0.74 -12.45 23.60
N ILE A 134 -1.47 -12.35 22.49
CA ILE A 134 -2.79 -12.96 22.29
C ILE A 134 -2.70 -14.48 22.43
N VAL A 135 -1.70 -15.09 21.79
CA VAL A 135 -1.51 -16.54 21.84
C VAL A 135 -1.14 -17.03 23.24
N THR A 136 -0.34 -16.27 23.98
CA THR A 136 0.00 -16.58 25.37
C THR A 136 -1.26 -16.61 26.26
N ILE A 137 -2.14 -15.61 26.11
CA ILE A 137 -3.40 -15.57 26.86
C ILE A 137 -4.29 -16.78 26.51
N LEU A 138 -4.48 -17.05 25.19
CA LEU A 138 -5.29 -18.18 24.74
C LEU A 138 -4.70 -19.54 25.16
N ALA A 139 -3.38 -19.66 25.21
CA ALA A 139 -2.71 -20.88 25.69
C ALA A 139 -2.96 -21.10 27.20
N ILE A 140 -2.94 -20.04 28.00
CA ILE A 140 -3.25 -20.10 29.44
C ILE A 140 -4.71 -20.51 29.64
N GLU A 141 -5.66 -19.90 28.92
CA GLU A 141 -7.08 -20.20 29.02
C GLU A 141 -7.44 -21.61 28.57
N SER A 142 -6.79 -22.09 27.49
CA SER A 142 -7.10 -23.40 26.89
C SER A 142 -6.26 -24.56 27.43
N GLN A 143 -5.34 -24.31 28.35
CA GLN A 143 -4.35 -25.30 28.88
C GLN A 143 -3.57 -26.01 27.74
N ARG A 144 -3.48 -25.42 26.55
CA ARG A 144 -2.73 -25.94 25.41
C ARG A 144 -1.35 -25.33 25.37
N GLN A 145 -0.35 -26.22 25.31
CA GLN A 145 1.03 -25.81 25.07
C GLN A 145 1.20 -25.51 23.59
N ILE A 146 1.05 -24.22 23.22
CA ILE A 146 1.32 -23.76 21.86
C ILE A 146 2.83 -23.48 21.77
N LEU A 147 3.53 -24.19 20.89
CA LEU A 147 4.95 -24.01 20.67
C LEU A 147 5.19 -22.60 20.06
N SER A 148 5.85 -21.73 20.82
CA SER A 148 6.19 -20.37 20.39
C SER A 148 7.03 -20.34 19.09
N GLU A 149 7.76 -21.42 18.82
CA GLU A 149 8.60 -21.57 17.63
C GLU A 149 7.77 -21.70 16.36
N ASP A 150 6.66 -22.43 16.38
CA ASP A 150 5.75 -22.59 15.23
C ASP A 150 5.08 -21.27 14.83
N ILE A 151 4.75 -20.44 15.84
CA ILE A 151 4.15 -19.13 15.61
C ILE A 151 5.16 -18.18 14.96
N ASN A 152 6.38 -18.13 15.49
CA ASN A 152 7.43 -17.30 14.95
C ASN A 152 7.81 -17.71 13.52
N GLN A 153 7.79 -19.00 13.22
CA GLN A 153 7.98 -19.49 11.86
C GLN A 153 6.83 -19.08 10.94
N SER A 154 5.60 -19.18 11.38
CA SER A 154 4.42 -18.75 10.62
C SER A 154 4.47 -17.25 10.32
N ILE A 155 4.82 -16.40 11.29
CA ILE A 155 4.99 -14.96 11.09
C ILE A 155 6.08 -14.66 10.07
N ARG A 156 7.23 -15.36 10.13
CA ARG A 156 8.29 -15.21 9.12
C ARG A 156 7.82 -15.59 7.73
N ASN A 157 7.10 -16.69 7.59
CA ASN A 157 6.56 -17.15 6.30
C ASN A 157 5.55 -16.15 5.73
N ILE A 158 4.68 -15.58 6.57
CA ILE A 158 3.74 -14.53 6.18
C ILE A 158 4.51 -13.27 5.74
N ALA A 159 5.53 -12.86 6.49
CA ALA A 159 6.34 -11.69 6.16
C ALA A 159 7.07 -11.85 4.81
N LEU A 160 7.58 -13.04 4.51
CA LEU A 160 8.19 -13.35 3.22
C LEU A 160 7.14 -13.38 2.08
N ALA A 161 5.99 -14.03 2.31
CA ALA A 161 4.91 -14.06 1.31
C ALA A 161 4.37 -12.66 1.00
N ALA A 162 4.39 -11.75 1.98
CA ALA A 162 3.94 -10.37 1.81
C ALA A 162 4.75 -9.59 0.78
N ILE A 163 5.99 -9.99 0.45
CA ILE A 163 6.75 -9.36 -0.64
C ILE A 163 6.00 -9.46 -1.97
N GLY A 164 5.34 -10.59 -2.22
CA GLY A 164 4.52 -10.79 -3.41
C GLY A 164 3.37 -9.78 -3.48
N PHE A 165 2.65 -9.57 -2.40
CA PHE A 165 1.59 -8.57 -2.31
C PHE A 165 2.10 -7.15 -2.53
N HIS A 166 3.27 -6.80 -1.98
CA HIS A 166 3.86 -5.48 -2.16
C HIS A 166 4.35 -5.25 -3.61
N LEU A 167 4.88 -6.29 -4.26
CA LEU A 167 5.22 -6.23 -5.68
C LEU A 167 3.99 -6.01 -6.56
N ILE A 168 2.89 -6.74 -6.31
CA ILE A 168 1.64 -6.58 -7.03
C ILE A 168 1.04 -5.19 -6.76
N TRP A 169 1.03 -4.75 -5.50
CA TRP A 169 0.60 -3.39 -5.13
C TRP A 169 1.38 -2.35 -5.95
N GLY A 170 2.70 -2.46 -5.95
CA GLY A 170 3.57 -1.55 -6.68
C GLY A 170 3.31 -1.57 -8.19
N ALA A 171 3.09 -2.74 -8.78
CA ALA A 171 2.77 -2.87 -10.20
C ALA A 171 1.45 -2.15 -10.55
N ILE A 172 0.39 -2.37 -9.76
CA ILE A 172 -0.91 -1.72 -9.94
C ILE A 172 -0.78 -0.21 -9.73
N PHE A 173 -0.12 0.21 -8.65
CA PHE A 173 0.16 1.62 -8.35
C PHE A 173 0.86 2.31 -9.51
N GLY A 174 1.95 1.72 -10.02
CA GLY A 174 2.72 2.29 -11.13
C GLY A 174 1.95 2.35 -12.44
N TYR A 175 1.12 1.34 -12.72
CA TYR A 175 0.23 1.32 -13.89
C TYR A 175 -0.81 2.43 -13.82
N ILE A 176 -1.54 2.56 -12.71
CA ILE A 176 -2.59 3.56 -12.51
C ILE A 176 -1.99 4.97 -12.54
N MET A 177 -0.88 5.19 -11.82
CA MET A 177 -0.18 6.48 -11.80
C MET A 177 0.20 6.93 -13.22
N THR A 178 0.79 6.02 -14.01
CA THR A 178 1.13 6.29 -15.42
C THR A 178 -0.10 6.62 -16.26
N SER A 179 -1.19 5.88 -16.09
CA SER A 179 -2.44 6.12 -16.81
C SER A 179 -3.00 7.51 -16.53
N LEU A 180 -3.03 7.93 -15.27
CA LEU A 180 -3.50 9.26 -14.86
C LEU A 180 -2.61 10.38 -15.43
N LEU A 181 -1.28 10.19 -15.44
CA LEU A 181 -0.35 11.14 -16.02
C LEU A 181 -0.54 11.28 -17.54
N ARG A 182 -0.79 10.18 -18.25
CA ARG A 182 -1.08 10.19 -19.70
C ARG A 182 -2.35 10.96 -20.03
N ILE A 183 -3.44 10.70 -19.29
CA ILE A 183 -4.71 11.42 -19.46
C ILE A 183 -4.49 12.93 -19.29
N ARG A 184 -3.71 13.32 -18.29
CA ARG A 184 -3.36 14.73 -18.05
C ARG A 184 -2.56 15.32 -19.20
N ALA A 185 -1.53 14.63 -19.69
CA ALA A 185 -0.69 15.09 -20.78
C ALA A 185 -1.51 15.31 -22.05
N PHE A 186 -2.38 14.35 -22.39
CA PHE A 186 -3.29 14.45 -23.55
C PHE A 186 -4.22 15.68 -23.46
N LYS A 187 -4.81 15.92 -22.27
CA LYS A 187 -5.70 17.06 -22.07
C LYS A 187 -5.00 18.42 -22.22
N ILE A 188 -3.75 18.51 -21.78
CA ILE A 188 -2.95 19.74 -21.94
C ILE A 188 -2.66 20.02 -23.40
N ASP A 189 -2.31 19.01 -24.16
CA ASP A 189 -1.97 19.12 -25.58
C ASP A 189 -3.21 19.55 -26.40
N HIS A 190 -4.35 18.94 -26.15
CA HIS A 190 -5.61 19.30 -26.83
C HIS A 190 -6.02 20.76 -26.57
N ASN A 191 -5.96 21.21 -25.33
CA ASN A 191 -6.30 22.59 -24.98
C ASN A 191 -5.36 23.61 -25.63
N LYS A 192 -4.10 23.26 -25.90
CA LYS A 192 -3.13 24.10 -26.58
C LYS A 192 -3.48 24.25 -28.06
N VAL A 193 -3.81 23.15 -28.74
CA VAL A 193 -4.26 23.16 -30.15
C VAL A 193 -5.52 24.02 -30.33
N ASP A 194 -6.51 23.86 -29.46
CA ASP A 194 -7.75 24.64 -29.50
C ASP A 194 -7.52 26.15 -29.28
N SER A 195 -6.49 26.53 -28.53
CA SER A 195 -6.13 27.95 -28.30
C SER A 195 -5.37 28.57 -29.46
N GLU A 196 -4.69 27.77 -30.28
CA GLU A 196 -3.96 28.22 -31.47
C GLU A 196 -4.86 28.35 -32.73
N LEU A 197 -6.06 27.72 -32.68
CA LEU A 197 -7.04 27.75 -33.77
C LEU A 197 -8.08 28.91 -33.62
N LYS A 198 -8.05 29.64 -32.51
CA LYS A 198 -8.92 30.83 -32.24
C LYS A 198 -8.14 32.11 -32.39
#